data_34d3c63ab87f7e2111db0b851433c46f
#
_entry.id   34d3c63ab87f7e2111db0b851433c46f
#
_cell.length_a   1.000
_cell.length_b   1.000
_cell.length_c   1.000
_cell.angle_alpha   90.00
_cell.angle_beta   90.00
_cell.angle_gamma   90.00
#
_symmetry.space_group_name_H-M   'P 1'
#
loop_
_entity.id
_entity.type
_entity.pdbx_description
1 polymer ?
#
loop_
_entity_poly.entity_id
_entity_poly.type
_entity_poly.pdbx_seq_one_letter_code
_entity_poly.pdbx_strand_id
1 'polypeptide(L)'
;MRLLKTALTLTFLGVVGSAFAADNFQAVRAGLPHDAIYSIDRSGGSLWAIGGHGLVLRSDNGGADWERIASPGDFAALGMAIDRGQPVIVGQAGKAFMFSAEGENWEPLDSGTEERLLGIATLSNGSQMAVGAFGTIVKRSAGSKSFKKIAVDWDAIVEDGFEPHLYDVMQTEAGTLLIAAEFGMVLRSRNGGKTWSVQNTNDSSVFALHQGANGRLVGVGQAGYIISSTDDGVSWQAAKSGTKANLLGVSSSGKAFAVVGVRAVLKSNNGGRSWQAVSNRETERRWYQGVSGISPDGDGRRFLAAGQYGQIVNF
;
A
#
# COMPACT_ATOMS: atom_id res chain seq x y z
N MET A 1 -59.32 -42.02 25.23
CA MET A 1 -58.75 -41.45 23.97
C MET A 1 -58.03 -40.17 24.37
N ARG A 2 -56.70 -40.25 24.61
CA ARG A 2 -55.88 -39.14 25.03
C ARG A 2 -55.05 -38.65 23.82
N LEU A 3 -55.26 -37.41 23.40
CA LEU A 3 -54.50 -36.75 22.34
C LEU A 3 -53.14 -36.26 22.92
N LEU A 4 -52.04 -36.79 22.41
CA LEU A 4 -50.71 -36.26 22.62
C LEU A 4 -50.55 -35.01 21.76
N LYS A 5 -50.27 -33.87 22.37
CA LYS A 5 -49.79 -32.66 21.70
C LYS A 5 -48.26 -32.71 21.67
N THR A 6 -47.67 -32.92 20.51
CA THR A 6 -46.22 -32.80 20.28
C THR A 6 -45.88 -31.31 20.08
N ALA A 7 -45.13 -30.74 20.99
CA ALA A 7 -44.60 -29.38 20.85
C ALA A 7 -43.29 -29.45 20.04
N LEU A 8 -43.27 -28.80 18.89
CA LEU A 8 -42.07 -28.62 18.03
C LEU A 8 -41.30 -27.41 18.56
N THR A 9 -40.17 -27.67 19.22
CA THR A 9 -39.28 -26.60 19.66
C THR A 9 -38.37 -26.21 18.50
N LEU A 10 -38.59 -25.06 17.87
CA LEU A 10 -37.66 -24.45 16.91
C LEU A 10 -36.49 -23.83 17.66
N THR A 11 -35.33 -24.45 17.59
CA THR A 11 -34.08 -23.85 18.08
C THR A 11 -33.55 -22.89 17.00
N PHE A 12 -33.70 -21.59 17.25
CA PHE A 12 -33.02 -20.56 16.48
C PHE A 12 -31.55 -20.61 16.86
N LEU A 13 -30.68 -21.12 15.99
CA LEU A 13 -29.24 -20.85 16.08
C LEU A 13 -29.02 -19.37 15.69
N GLY A 14 -28.93 -18.52 16.67
CA GLY A 14 -28.46 -17.15 16.49
C GLY A 14 -27.00 -17.19 16.06
N VAL A 15 -26.73 -16.79 14.81
CA VAL A 15 -25.39 -16.41 14.38
C VAL A 15 -25.05 -15.15 15.18
N VAL A 16 -24.29 -15.31 16.26
CA VAL A 16 -23.68 -14.20 16.98
C VAL A 16 -22.58 -13.65 16.08
N GLY A 17 -22.95 -12.71 15.22
CA GLY A 17 -21.99 -11.82 14.59
C GLY A 17 -21.32 -11.05 15.73
N SER A 18 -20.05 -11.33 16.01
CA SER A 18 -19.25 -10.51 16.90
C SER A 18 -19.20 -9.10 16.31
N ALA A 19 -20.04 -8.21 16.82
CA ALA A 19 -19.88 -6.78 16.61
C ALA A 19 -18.52 -6.43 17.22
N PHE A 20 -17.56 -6.02 16.39
CA PHE A 20 -16.35 -5.39 16.90
C PHE A 20 -16.77 -4.18 17.73
N ALA A 21 -16.18 -4.04 18.93
CA ALA A 21 -16.19 -2.77 19.64
C ALA A 21 -15.81 -1.69 18.61
N ALA A 22 -16.55 -0.58 18.58
CA ALA A 22 -16.30 0.53 17.65
C ALA A 22 -14.79 0.80 17.70
N ASP A 23 -14.08 0.45 16.61
CA ASP A 23 -12.65 0.72 16.50
C ASP A 23 -12.47 2.20 16.80
N ASN A 24 -11.54 2.55 17.70
CA ASN A 24 -11.25 3.93 18.07
C ASN A 24 -10.57 4.63 16.89
N PHE A 25 -11.35 4.87 15.83
CA PHE A 25 -10.92 5.63 14.67
C PHE A 25 -10.76 7.07 15.07
N GLN A 26 -9.54 7.46 15.39
CA GLN A 26 -9.22 8.77 15.96
C GLN A 26 -8.25 9.54 15.08
N ALA A 27 -8.60 10.80 14.78
CA ALA A 27 -7.67 11.71 14.11
C ALA A 27 -6.51 12.04 15.06
N VAL A 28 -5.28 11.71 14.63
CA VAL A 28 -4.03 12.11 15.30
C VAL A 28 -3.43 13.36 14.66
N ARG A 29 -3.84 13.68 13.42
CA ARG A 29 -3.53 14.93 12.72
C ARG A 29 -4.71 15.37 11.88
N ALA A 30 -5.15 16.61 12.04
CA ALA A 30 -6.27 17.17 11.26
C ALA A 30 -5.85 17.58 9.83
N GLY A 31 -4.62 18.08 9.64
CA GLY A 31 -4.10 18.59 8.37
C GLY A 31 -4.72 19.92 7.92
N LEU A 32 -4.42 20.31 6.70
CA LEU A 32 -4.93 21.53 6.05
C LEU A 32 -5.75 21.19 4.81
N PRO A 33 -6.70 22.04 4.39
CA PRO A 33 -7.59 21.76 3.26
C PRO A 33 -6.90 21.42 1.93
N HIS A 34 -5.68 21.91 1.73
CA HIS A 34 -4.88 21.68 0.50
C HIS A 34 -3.88 20.54 0.64
N ASP A 35 -3.70 20.00 1.83
CA ASP A 35 -2.80 18.87 2.06
C ASP A 35 -3.42 17.58 1.52
N ALA A 36 -2.59 16.71 0.97
CA ALA A 36 -2.93 15.35 0.57
C ALA A 36 -1.75 14.45 0.90
N ILE A 37 -1.98 13.32 1.58
CA ILE A 37 -0.93 12.34 1.89
C ILE A 37 -1.17 11.10 1.03
N TYR A 38 -0.12 10.66 0.32
CA TYR A 38 -0.17 9.53 -0.60
C TYR A 38 0.55 8.29 -0.07
N SER A 39 1.57 8.46 0.78
CA SER A 39 2.29 7.33 1.37
C SER A 39 2.64 7.61 2.83
N ILE A 40 2.67 6.56 3.63
CA ILE A 40 3.15 6.55 5.02
C ILE A 40 3.93 5.27 5.24
N ASP A 41 5.14 5.39 5.80
CA ASP A 41 6.00 4.24 6.06
C ASP A 41 6.85 4.47 7.31
N ARG A 42 7.42 3.38 7.81
CA ARG A 42 8.25 3.37 9.01
C ARG A 42 9.73 3.25 8.65
N SER A 43 10.54 4.12 9.26
CA SER A 43 12.00 4.08 9.17
C SER A 43 12.60 4.02 10.59
N GLY A 44 13.09 2.87 11.00
CA GLY A 44 13.61 2.70 12.35
C GLY A 44 12.56 3.03 13.42
N GLY A 45 12.85 4.03 14.28
CA GLY A 45 11.91 4.54 15.29
C GLY A 45 10.91 5.57 14.78
N SER A 46 11.12 6.13 13.59
CA SER A 46 10.31 7.21 13.03
C SER A 46 9.28 6.72 12.01
N LEU A 47 8.18 7.45 11.90
CA LEU A 47 7.21 7.34 10.81
C LEU A 47 7.35 8.55 9.90
N TRP A 48 7.24 8.32 8.60
CA TRP A 48 7.28 9.35 7.58
C TRP A 48 6.00 9.32 6.76
N ALA A 49 5.50 10.48 6.39
CA ALA A 49 4.38 10.62 5.46
C ALA A 49 4.70 11.66 4.40
N ILE A 50 4.34 11.36 3.15
CA ILE A 50 4.61 12.21 1.99
C ILE A 50 3.35 12.48 1.19
N GLY A 51 3.34 13.60 0.45
CA GLY A 51 2.13 13.96 -0.26
C GLY A 51 2.30 15.04 -1.32
N GLY A 52 1.19 15.72 -1.59
CA GLY A 52 1.11 16.80 -2.57
C GLY A 52 1.85 18.05 -2.12
N HIS A 53 2.23 18.91 -3.09
CA HIS A 53 2.90 20.18 -2.84
C HIS A 53 4.13 20.09 -1.93
N GLY A 54 4.90 19.01 -2.09
CA GLY A 54 6.08 18.77 -1.30
C GLY A 54 5.82 18.54 0.20
N LEU A 55 4.62 18.10 0.57
CA LEU A 55 4.32 17.76 1.95
C LEU A 55 5.17 16.59 2.42
N VAL A 56 5.95 16.81 3.47
CA VAL A 56 6.69 15.77 4.18
C VAL A 56 6.43 15.95 5.68
N LEU A 57 6.05 14.87 6.33
CA LEU A 57 5.80 14.81 7.77
C LEU A 57 6.66 13.71 8.40
N ARG A 58 7.09 13.93 9.63
CA ARG A 58 7.80 12.94 10.44
C ARG A 58 7.18 12.86 11.83
N SER A 59 7.15 11.66 12.38
CA SER A 59 6.77 11.39 13.77
C SER A 59 7.80 10.47 14.40
N ASP A 60 8.34 10.87 15.55
CA ASP A 60 9.33 10.11 16.32
C ASP A 60 8.72 9.41 17.56
N ASN A 61 7.39 9.51 17.73
CA ASN A 61 6.67 8.97 18.89
C ASN A 61 5.53 8.01 18.50
N GLY A 62 5.74 7.22 17.43
CA GLY A 62 4.79 6.20 16.99
C GLY A 62 3.50 6.75 16.37
N GLY A 63 3.54 7.96 15.82
CA GLY A 63 2.43 8.60 15.12
C GLY A 63 1.51 9.42 16.02
N ALA A 64 1.88 9.67 17.29
CA ALA A 64 1.09 10.50 18.20
C ALA A 64 1.15 11.99 17.78
N ASP A 65 2.34 12.48 17.46
CA ASP A 65 2.55 13.84 16.96
C ASP A 65 3.33 13.81 15.64
N TRP A 66 3.10 14.82 14.81
CA TRP A 66 3.67 14.94 13.47
C TRP A 66 4.27 16.31 13.24
N GLU A 67 5.52 16.34 12.85
CA GLU A 67 6.26 17.53 12.46
C GLU A 67 6.34 17.65 10.95
N ARG A 68 6.24 18.87 10.42
CA ARG A 68 6.47 19.16 8.99
C ARG A 68 7.97 19.35 8.77
N ILE A 69 8.55 18.49 7.94
CA ILE A 69 9.95 18.57 7.53
C ILE A 69 10.08 19.46 6.29
N ALA A 70 11.24 20.08 6.11
CA ALA A 70 11.53 20.89 4.93
C ALA A 70 11.28 20.10 3.65
N SER A 71 10.58 20.73 2.71
CA SER A 71 10.22 20.13 1.43
C SER A 71 11.41 20.10 0.47
N PRO A 72 11.57 19.03 -0.36
CA PRO A 72 12.53 19.04 -1.47
C PRO A 72 12.07 19.89 -2.67
N GLY A 73 10.91 20.52 -2.61
CA GLY A 73 10.32 21.36 -3.64
C GLY A 73 8.82 21.15 -3.82
N ASP A 74 8.19 21.97 -4.65
CA ASP A 74 6.76 21.85 -4.96
C ASP A 74 6.51 20.80 -6.03
N PHE A 75 6.10 19.60 -5.61
CA PHE A 75 5.68 18.49 -6.47
C PHE A 75 4.86 17.47 -5.67
N ALA A 76 4.15 16.58 -6.36
CA ALA A 76 3.50 15.46 -5.71
C ALA A 76 4.52 14.31 -5.53
N ALA A 77 4.89 14.02 -4.27
CA ALA A 77 5.64 12.83 -3.90
C ALA A 77 4.63 11.67 -3.75
N LEU A 78 4.73 10.65 -4.60
CA LEU A 78 3.72 9.60 -4.77
C LEU A 78 4.14 8.27 -4.17
N GLY A 79 5.43 7.95 -4.23
CA GLY A 79 6.02 6.73 -3.67
C GLY A 79 7.16 7.03 -2.71
N MET A 80 7.27 6.22 -1.66
CA MET A 80 8.33 6.31 -0.67
C MET A 80 8.85 4.91 -0.33
N ALA A 81 10.17 4.81 -0.20
CA ALA A 81 10.85 3.64 0.35
C ALA A 81 11.92 4.07 1.34
N ILE A 82 12.30 3.17 2.23
CA ILE A 82 13.34 3.42 3.22
C ILE A 82 14.64 2.77 2.77
N ASP A 83 15.71 3.55 2.67
CA ASP A 83 17.08 3.10 2.37
C ASP A 83 17.97 3.36 3.60
N ARG A 84 18.42 2.31 4.29
CA ARG A 84 19.30 2.41 5.48
C ARG A 84 18.81 3.41 6.52
N GLY A 85 17.53 3.42 6.77
CA GLY A 85 16.89 4.31 7.74
C GLY A 85 16.53 5.70 7.21
N GLN A 86 16.77 6.00 5.94
CA GLN A 86 16.47 7.29 5.31
C GLN A 86 15.37 7.14 4.25
N PRO A 87 14.38 8.04 4.21
CA PRO A 87 13.37 8.01 3.16
C PRO A 87 13.96 8.41 1.81
N VAL A 88 13.57 7.65 0.79
CA VAL A 88 13.74 7.99 -0.62
C VAL A 88 12.35 8.14 -1.20
N ILE A 89 12.09 9.27 -1.85
CA ILE A 89 10.80 9.62 -2.43
C ILE A 89 10.89 9.76 -3.93
N VAL A 90 9.83 9.37 -4.62
CA VAL A 90 9.67 9.53 -6.06
C VAL A 90 8.29 10.11 -6.36
N GLY A 91 8.11 10.72 -7.54
CA GLY A 91 6.81 11.27 -7.85
C GLY A 91 6.67 11.90 -9.22
N GLN A 92 5.97 13.02 -9.25
CA GLN A 92 5.61 13.75 -10.46
C GLN A 92 6.84 14.17 -11.27
N ALA A 93 6.75 14.08 -12.61
CA ALA A 93 7.79 14.47 -13.55
C ALA A 93 9.15 13.80 -13.27
N GLY A 94 9.13 12.52 -12.88
CA GLY A 94 10.33 11.74 -12.61
C GLY A 94 11.17 12.24 -11.42
N LYS A 95 10.66 13.19 -10.63
CA LYS A 95 11.40 13.71 -9.48
C LYS A 95 11.68 12.63 -8.45
N ALA A 96 12.93 12.60 -7.98
CA ALA A 96 13.41 11.66 -6.98
C ALA A 96 14.36 12.36 -6.01
N PHE A 97 14.24 12.08 -4.71
CA PHE A 97 15.07 12.66 -3.66
C PHE A 97 15.34 11.64 -2.57
N MET A 98 16.48 11.78 -1.90
CA MET A 98 16.84 11.02 -0.70
C MET A 98 17.05 12.00 0.46
N PHE A 99 16.48 11.70 1.62
CA PHE A 99 16.72 12.48 2.81
C PHE A 99 18.10 12.15 3.39
N SER A 100 18.87 13.19 3.74
CA SER A 100 20.14 13.08 4.43
C SER A 100 19.96 13.47 5.90
N ALA A 101 20.13 12.51 6.81
CA ALA A 101 19.99 12.77 8.23
C ALA A 101 21.10 13.68 8.79
N GLU A 102 22.32 13.65 8.20
CA GLU A 102 23.43 14.48 8.63
C GLU A 102 23.18 15.99 8.38
N GLY A 103 22.55 16.33 7.25
CA GLY A 103 22.24 17.70 6.89
C GLY A 103 20.78 18.09 7.11
N GLU A 104 19.93 17.19 7.55
CA GLU A 104 18.46 17.37 7.62
C GLU A 104 17.87 17.96 6.33
N ASN A 105 18.40 17.51 5.18
CA ASN A 105 18.03 18.04 3.87
C ASN A 105 17.75 16.91 2.86
N TRP A 106 17.18 17.29 1.72
CA TRP A 106 16.90 16.41 0.61
C TRP A 106 17.98 16.54 -0.47
N GLU A 107 18.61 15.43 -0.82
CA GLU A 107 19.52 15.31 -1.94
C GLU A 107 18.78 14.86 -3.17
N PRO A 108 18.90 15.57 -4.32
CA PRO A 108 18.27 15.13 -5.57
C PRO A 108 18.93 13.85 -6.09
N LEU A 109 18.11 12.98 -6.65
CA LEU A 109 18.52 11.78 -7.36
C LEU A 109 18.12 11.94 -8.84
N ASP A 110 18.99 11.51 -9.73
CA ASP A 110 18.66 11.40 -11.15
C ASP A 110 17.83 10.12 -11.37
N SER A 111 16.56 10.29 -11.70
CA SER A 111 15.66 9.15 -11.95
C SER A 111 15.84 8.52 -13.35
N GLY A 112 16.51 9.21 -14.28
CA GLY A 112 16.66 8.78 -15.66
C GLY A 112 15.37 8.80 -16.49
N THR A 113 14.32 9.51 -16.03
CA THR A 113 13.02 9.63 -16.69
C THR A 113 12.30 10.91 -16.31
N GLU A 114 11.43 11.41 -17.19
CA GLU A 114 10.47 12.47 -16.89
C GLU A 114 9.07 11.93 -16.60
N GLU A 115 8.88 10.60 -16.73
CA GLU A 115 7.61 9.95 -16.44
C GLU A 115 7.30 10.00 -14.95
N ARG A 116 6.00 10.06 -14.64
CA ARG A 116 5.51 10.01 -13.26
C ARG A 116 5.86 8.66 -12.63
N LEU A 117 6.61 8.68 -11.53
CA LEU A 117 6.91 7.50 -10.72
C LEU A 117 5.85 7.39 -9.62
N LEU A 118 5.23 6.22 -9.51
CA LEU A 118 4.05 5.97 -8.66
C LEU A 118 4.41 5.12 -7.42
N GLY A 119 5.34 4.19 -7.58
CA GLY A 119 5.79 3.31 -6.51
C GLY A 119 7.31 3.16 -6.49
N ILE A 120 7.86 2.84 -5.34
CA ILE A 120 9.29 2.54 -5.14
C ILE A 120 9.46 1.53 -4.01
N ALA A 121 10.41 0.61 -4.18
CA ALA A 121 10.83 -0.33 -3.14
C ALA A 121 12.33 -0.36 -2.98
N THR A 122 12.80 -0.51 -1.75
CA THR A 122 14.18 -0.89 -1.42
C THR A 122 14.28 -2.42 -1.40
N LEU A 123 15.20 -2.97 -2.16
CA LEU A 123 15.40 -4.39 -2.32
C LEU A 123 16.40 -4.92 -1.26
N SER A 124 16.38 -6.22 -1.01
CA SER A 124 17.21 -6.88 0.01
C SER A 124 18.71 -6.64 -0.15
N ASN A 125 19.18 -6.36 -1.38
CA ASN A 125 20.58 -6.02 -1.67
C ASN A 125 20.89 -4.51 -1.56
N GLY A 126 19.96 -3.70 -1.04
CA GLY A 126 20.08 -2.25 -0.91
C GLY A 126 19.90 -1.46 -2.20
N SER A 127 19.65 -2.12 -3.34
CA SER A 127 19.24 -1.40 -4.56
C SER A 127 17.78 -0.96 -4.45
N GLN A 128 17.35 -0.03 -5.29
CA GLN A 128 15.98 0.44 -5.34
C GLN A 128 15.38 0.27 -6.72
N MET A 129 14.10 -0.04 -6.76
CA MET A 129 13.32 -0.10 -7.99
C MET A 129 12.13 0.84 -7.86
N ALA A 130 11.94 1.72 -8.83
CA ALA A 130 10.76 2.56 -8.92
C ALA A 130 10.02 2.26 -10.23
N VAL A 131 8.70 2.40 -10.17
CA VAL A 131 7.79 2.11 -11.27
C VAL A 131 6.80 3.24 -11.47
N GLY A 132 6.25 3.37 -12.68
CA GLY A 132 5.38 4.48 -12.97
C GLY A 132 4.58 4.39 -14.26
N ALA A 133 4.27 5.56 -14.82
CA ALA A 133 3.47 5.70 -16.02
C ALA A 133 4.16 5.06 -17.24
N PHE A 134 3.35 4.60 -18.19
CA PHE A 134 3.79 4.07 -19.48
C PHE A 134 4.91 3.04 -19.36
N GLY A 135 4.64 1.98 -18.61
CA GLY A 135 5.57 0.85 -18.44
C GLY A 135 6.92 1.19 -17.82
N THR A 136 7.06 2.39 -17.24
CA THR A 136 8.35 2.86 -16.73
C THR A 136 8.81 2.04 -15.54
N ILE A 137 9.99 1.44 -15.67
CA ILE A 137 10.72 0.78 -14.56
C ILE A 137 12.14 1.35 -14.56
N VAL A 138 12.55 1.87 -13.39
CA VAL A 138 13.91 2.38 -13.17
C VAL A 138 14.52 1.72 -11.94
N LYS A 139 15.83 1.47 -11.97
CA LYS A 139 16.56 0.80 -10.87
C LYS A 139 17.82 1.57 -10.52
N ARG A 140 18.04 1.76 -9.23
CA ARG A 140 19.23 2.38 -8.65
C ARG A 140 20.03 1.35 -7.86
N SER A 141 21.33 1.26 -8.09
CA SER A 141 22.22 0.47 -7.23
C SER A 141 22.39 1.13 -5.85
N ALA A 142 22.64 0.34 -4.83
CA ALA A 142 22.92 0.83 -3.49
C ALA A 142 24.03 1.90 -3.53
N GLY A 143 23.79 3.05 -2.88
CA GLY A 143 24.74 4.17 -2.82
C GLY A 143 24.89 5.00 -4.10
N SER A 144 24.28 4.63 -5.23
CA SER A 144 24.28 5.46 -6.45
C SER A 144 23.37 6.68 -6.27
N LYS A 145 23.69 7.79 -6.94
CA LYS A 145 22.80 8.97 -7.04
C LYS A 145 21.90 8.95 -8.28
N SER A 146 22.01 7.93 -9.15
CA SER A 146 21.19 7.83 -10.35
C SER A 146 20.54 6.47 -10.52
N PHE A 147 19.31 6.48 -11.02
CA PHE A 147 18.60 5.32 -11.53
C PHE A 147 18.94 5.07 -13.00
N LYS A 148 18.71 3.85 -13.46
CA LYS A 148 18.79 3.46 -14.85
C LYS A 148 17.50 2.81 -15.28
N LYS A 149 16.99 3.16 -16.46
CA LYS A 149 15.79 2.55 -17.05
C LYS A 149 16.04 1.05 -17.29
N ILE A 150 15.08 0.23 -16.89
CA ILE A 150 15.02 -1.19 -17.23
C ILE A 150 14.14 -1.31 -18.48
N ALA A 151 14.72 -1.79 -19.56
CA ALA A 151 13.96 -2.11 -20.77
C ALA A 151 13.10 -3.36 -20.52
N VAL A 152 11.84 -3.29 -20.86
CA VAL A 152 10.90 -4.42 -20.84
C VAL A 152 10.38 -4.60 -22.27
N ASP A 153 10.40 -5.82 -22.74
CA ASP A 153 9.77 -6.20 -24.02
C ASP A 153 8.27 -6.41 -23.75
N TRP A 154 7.48 -5.33 -23.88
CA TRP A 154 6.06 -5.35 -23.62
C TRP A 154 5.30 -6.20 -24.62
N ASP A 155 5.75 -6.26 -25.88
CA ASP A 155 5.15 -7.12 -26.93
C ASP A 155 5.23 -8.60 -26.57
N ALA A 156 6.26 -9.00 -25.81
CA ALA A 156 6.42 -10.39 -25.38
C ALA A 156 5.56 -10.80 -24.17
N ILE A 157 5.04 -9.84 -23.39
CA ILE A 157 4.40 -10.13 -22.11
C ILE A 157 2.97 -9.59 -21.98
N VAL A 158 2.55 -8.67 -22.84
CA VAL A 158 1.21 -8.08 -22.85
C VAL A 158 0.63 -8.16 -24.26
N GLU A 159 -0.63 -8.55 -24.37
CA GLU A 159 -1.35 -8.54 -25.64
C GLU A 159 -1.36 -7.13 -26.24
N ASP A 160 -1.14 -7.01 -27.56
CA ASP A 160 -1.02 -5.72 -28.27
C ASP A 160 0.16 -4.83 -27.82
N GLY A 161 1.08 -5.30 -26.99
CA GLY A 161 2.32 -4.62 -26.64
C GLY A 161 2.17 -3.27 -25.93
N PHE A 162 0.99 -2.95 -25.37
CA PHE A 162 0.80 -1.66 -24.71
C PHE A 162 1.65 -1.55 -23.42
N GLU A 163 2.06 -0.34 -23.09
CA GLU A 163 2.85 -0.02 -21.90
C GLU A 163 1.93 0.37 -20.74
N PRO A 164 1.59 -0.54 -19.78
CA PRO A 164 0.63 -0.27 -18.73
C PRO A 164 1.17 0.74 -17.70
N HIS A 165 0.28 1.46 -17.00
CA HIS A 165 0.66 2.15 -15.80
C HIS A 165 0.98 1.14 -14.69
N LEU A 166 2.14 1.31 -14.06
CA LEU A 166 2.66 0.48 -12.98
C LEU A 166 2.50 1.27 -11.68
N TYR A 167 1.68 0.76 -10.75
CA TYR A 167 1.25 1.53 -9.58
C TYR A 167 2.10 1.29 -8.35
N ASP A 168 2.57 0.07 -8.14
CA ASP A 168 3.33 -0.32 -6.96
C ASP A 168 4.35 -1.40 -7.30
N VAL A 169 5.43 -1.45 -6.53
CA VAL A 169 6.47 -2.47 -6.65
C VAL A 169 6.91 -2.94 -5.27
N MET A 170 7.11 -4.24 -5.13
CA MET A 170 7.63 -4.82 -3.90
C MET A 170 8.59 -5.99 -4.19
N GLN A 171 9.42 -6.31 -3.20
CA GLN A 171 10.15 -7.56 -3.15
C GLN A 171 9.57 -8.44 -2.04
N THR A 172 9.29 -9.70 -2.34
CA THR A 172 8.86 -10.67 -1.34
C THR A 172 10.04 -11.12 -0.47
N GLU A 173 9.75 -11.73 0.68
CA GLU A 173 10.79 -12.34 1.54
C GLU A 173 11.60 -13.41 0.79
N ALA A 174 11.02 -14.08 -0.21
CA ALA A 174 11.71 -15.04 -1.09
C ALA A 174 12.60 -14.38 -2.16
N GLY A 175 12.61 -13.02 -2.23
CA GLY A 175 13.41 -12.27 -3.20
C GLY A 175 12.74 -12.04 -4.55
N THR A 176 11.51 -12.49 -4.74
CA THR A 176 10.73 -12.25 -5.96
C THR A 176 10.29 -10.80 -6.03
N LEU A 177 10.39 -10.18 -7.21
CA LEU A 177 9.83 -8.86 -7.46
C LEU A 177 8.41 -8.98 -8.01
N LEU A 178 7.51 -8.17 -7.47
CA LEU A 178 6.11 -8.07 -7.91
C LEU A 178 5.81 -6.60 -8.25
N ILE A 179 5.04 -6.38 -9.32
CA ILE A 179 4.54 -5.06 -9.71
C ILE A 179 3.03 -5.14 -9.88
N ALA A 180 2.30 -4.22 -9.24
CA ALA A 180 0.88 -3.99 -9.45
C ALA A 180 0.65 -3.06 -10.63
N ALA A 181 -0.29 -3.37 -11.51
CA ALA A 181 -0.51 -2.61 -12.73
C ALA A 181 -1.98 -2.52 -13.14
N GLU A 182 -2.22 -1.81 -14.25
CA GLU A 182 -3.52 -1.74 -14.93
C GLU A 182 -4.03 -3.12 -15.34
N PHE A 183 -5.32 -3.20 -15.61
CA PHE A 183 -6.01 -4.44 -16.05
C PHE A 183 -5.77 -5.64 -15.14
N GLY A 184 -5.73 -5.38 -13.83
CA GLY A 184 -5.55 -6.41 -12.81
C GLY A 184 -4.19 -7.09 -12.86
N MET A 185 -3.26 -6.62 -13.68
CA MET A 185 -1.97 -7.27 -13.86
C MET A 185 -1.14 -7.24 -12.59
N VAL A 186 -0.58 -8.40 -12.27
CA VAL A 186 0.54 -8.55 -11.37
C VAL A 186 1.70 -9.12 -12.16
N LEU A 187 2.75 -8.31 -12.36
CA LEU A 187 3.98 -8.75 -13.00
C LEU A 187 4.90 -9.39 -11.96
N ARG A 188 5.57 -10.46 -12.34
CA ARG A 188 6.47 -11.22 -11.49
C ARG A 188 7.84 -11.42 -12.14
N SER A 189 8.91 -11.19 -11.36
CA SER A 189 10.30 -11.45 -11.77
C SER A 189 11.07 -12.17 -10.67
N ARG A 190 11.81 -13.21 -11.04
CA ARG A 190 12.72 -13.97 -10.14
C ARG A 190 14.20 -13.70 -10.36
N ASN A 191 14.53 -12.83 -11.33
CA ASN A 191 15.91 -12.58 -11.74
C ASN A 191 16.32 -11.10 -11.57
N GLY A 192 15.70 -10.42 -10.57
CA GLY A 192 16.03 -9.05 -10.22
C GLY A 192 15.53 -8.00 -11.20
N GLY A 193 14.44 -8.31 -11.92
CA GLY A 193 13.79 -7.42 -12.89
C GLY A 193 14.32 -7.52 -14.32
N LYS A 194 15.13 -8.54 -14.66
CA LYS A 194 15.65 -8.74 -16.02
C LYS A 194 14.57 -9.25 -16.97
N THR A 195 13.68 -10.11 -16.48
CA THR A 195 12.51 -10.59 -17.23
C THR A 195 11.30 -10.61 -16.33
N TRP A 196 10.12 -10.45 -16.92
CA TRP A 196 8.84 -10.37 -16.25
C TRP A 196 7.83 -11.32 -16.88
N SER A 197 6.88 -11.77 -16.09
CA SER A 197 5.71 -12.55 -16.53
C SER A 197 4.46 -12.06 -15.83
N VAL A 198 3.33 -12.04 -16.54
CA VAL A 198 2.02 -11.68 -15.98
C VAL A 198 1.45 -12.89 -15.24
N GLN A 199 1.08 -12.74 -13.98
CA GLN A 199 0.54 -13.81 -13.13
C GLN A 199 -0.95 -13.63 -12.83
N ASN A 200 -1.50 -12.47 -13.09
CA ASN A 200 -2.92 -12.15 -12.89
C ASN A 200 -3.36 -11.10 -13.89
N THR A 201 -4.60 -11.20 -14.35
CA THR A 201 -5.28 -10.18 -15.17
C THR A 201 -6.73 -10.07 -14.74
N ASN A 202 -7.32 -8.88 -14.87
CA ASN A 202 -8.73 -8.60 -14.58
C ASN A 202 -9.11 -7.23 -15.17
N ASP A 203 -10.38 -6.93 -15.33
CA ASP A 203 -10.82 -5.60 -15.77
C ASP A 203 -10.54 -4.49 -14.75
N SER A 204 -10.33 -4.85 -13.47
CA SER A 204 -10.04 -3.93 -12.38
C SER A 204 -8.54 -3.88 -12.09
N SER A 205 -7.93 -2.70 -12.19
CA SER A 205 -6.50 -2.48 -11.87
C SER A 205 -6.15 -2.86 -10.43
N VAL A 206 -4.90 -3.28 -10.21
CA VAL A 206 -4.31 -3.47 -8.87
C VAL A 206 -3.44 -2.24 -8.55
N PHE A 207 -3.72 -1.56 -7.43
CA PHE A 207 -3.04 -0.31 -7.07
C PHE A 207 -1.96 -0.47 -6.02
N ALA A 208 -2.07 -1.46 -5.13
CA ALA A 208 -1.08 -1.71 -4.09
C ALA A 208 -0.93 -3.20 -3.80
N LEU A 209 0.28 -3.61 -3.41
CA LEU A 209 0.66 -4.95 -2.99
C LEU A 209 1.28 -4.91 -1.60
N HIS A 210 1.04 -5.95 -0.80
CA HIS A 210 1.70 -6.10 0.50
C HIS A 210 1.87 -7.57 0.88
N GLN A 211 3.00 -7.89 1.50
CA GLN A 211 3.26 -9.20 2.11
C GLN A 211 3.10 -9.10 3.63
N GLY A 212 2.16 -9.86 4.17
CA GLY A 212 2.02 -9.98 5.63
C GLY A 212 3.03 -10.93 6.26
N ALA A 213 3.20 -10.83 7.56
CA ALA A 213 4.13 -11.66 8.35
C ALA A 213 3.87 -13.18 8.25
N ASN A 214 2.72 -13.59 7.73
CA ASN A 214 2.38 -15.00 7.46
C ASN A 214 2.78 -15.45 6.04
N GLY A 215 3.54 -14.64 5.31
CA GLY A 215 3.96 -14.88 3.94
C GLY A 215 2.88 -14.66 2.88
N ARG A 216 1.61 -14.40 3.29
CA ARG A 216 0.52 -14.13 2.35
C ARG A 216 0.71 -12.78 1.68
N LEU A 217 0.60 -12.77 0.36
CA LEU A 217 0.53 -11.58 -0.44
C LEU A 217 -0.93 -11.14 -0.58
N VAL A 218 -1.17 -9.84 -0.52
CA VAL A 218 -2.47 -9.21 -0.76
C VAL A 218 -2.29 -8.08 -1.76
N GLY A 219 -3.13 -8.07 -2.80
CA GLY A 219 -3.25 -6.97 -3.75
C GLY A 219 -4.62 -6.34 -3.64
N VAL A 220 -4.69 -5.01 -3.76
CA VAL A 220 -5.94 -4.24 -3.68
C VAL A 220 -6.04 -3.24 -4.83
N GLY A 221 -7.27 -2.91 -5.25
CA GLY A 221 -7.41 -2.07 -6.42
C GLY A 221 -8.81 -1.54 -6.70
N GLN A 222 -9.08 -1.36 -7.98
CA GLN A 222 -10.27 -0.73 -8.52
C GLN A 222 -11.54 -1.51 -8.18
N ALA A 223 -12.65 -0.80 -7.95
CA ALA A 223 -13.99 -1.37 -7.75
C ALA A 223 -14.07 -2.42 -6.62
N GLY A 224 -13.28 -2.26 -5.57
CA GLY A 224 -13.26 -3.19 -4.43
C GLY A 224 -12.46 -4.46 -4.69
N TYR A 225 -11.65 -4.52 -5.76
CA TYR A 225 -10.86 -5.68 -6.10
C TYR A 225 -9.83 -5.99 -5.02
N ILE A 226 -9.88 -7.20 -4.50
CA ILE A 226 -8.87 -7.76 -3.57
C ILE A 226 -8.46 -9.12 -4.08
N ILE A 227 -7.16 -9.34 -4.18
CA ILE A 227 -6.56 -10.63 -4.55
C ILE A 227 -5.55 -11.06 -3.49
N SER A 228 -5.31 -12.35 -3.36
CA SER A 228 -4.28 -12.87 -2.47
C SER A 228 -3.55 -14.07 -3.08
N SER A 229 -2.28 -14.20 -2.71
CA SER A 229 -1.43 -15.34 -3.07
C SER A 229 -0.78 -15.94 -1.83
N THR A 230 -0.51 -17.24 -1.86
CA THR A 230 0.23 -17.99 -0.83
C THR A 230 1.41 -18.77 -1.41
N ASP A 231 1.71 -18.57 -2.68
CA ASP A 231 2.73 -19.27 -3.44
C ASP A 231 3.74 -18.31 -4.10
N ASP A 232 4.09 -17.24 -3.37
CA ASP A 232 5.05 -16.23 -3.80
C ASP A 232 4.64 -15.51 -5.10
N GLY A 233 3.33 -15.28 -5.27
CA GLY A 233 2.76 -14.56 -6.40
C GLY A 233 2.68 -15.36 -7.70
N VAL A 234 2.78 -16.69 -7.65
CA VAL A 234 2.60 -17.55 -8.84
C VAL A 234 1.14 -17.62 -9.24
N SER A 235 0.24 -17.74 -8.26
CA SER A 235 -1.20 -17.73 -8.49
C SER A 235 -1.92 -16.78 -7.53
N TRP A 236 -3.05 -16.24 -7.97
CA TRP A 236 -3.83 -15.27 -7.24
C TRP A 236 -5.29 -15.66 -7.16
N GLN A 237 -5.91 -15.43 -6.01
CA GLN A 237 -7.32 -15.72 -5.76
C GLN A 237 -8.04 -14.44 -5.34
N ALA A 238 -9.16 -14.14 -5.99
CA ALA A 238 -10.00 -13.00 -5.62
C ALA A 238 -10.71 -13.25 -4.28
N ALA A 239 -10.79 -12.20 -3.46
CA ALA A 239 -11.53 -12.19 -2.19
C ALA A 239 -12.67 -11.17 -2.26
N LYS A 240 -13.76 -11.43 -1.53
CA LYS A 240 -14.88 -10.48 -1.40
C LYS A 240 -14.49 -9.36 -0.44
N SER A 241 -14.46 -8.13 -0.93
CA SER A 241 -14.24 -6.93 -0.12
C SER A 241 -15.50 -6.40 0.58
N GLY A 242 -16.67 -6.68 0.01
CA GLY A 242 -17.96 -6.11 0.46
C GLY A 242 -18.20 -4.67 0.01
N THR A 243 -17.36 -4.11 -0.85
CA THR A 243 -17.47 -2.73 -1.39
C THR A 243 -17.19 -2.68 -2.90
N LYS A 244 -17.60 -1.59 -3.54
CA LYS A 244 -17.20 -1.22 -4.91
C LYS A 244 -16.27 0.01 -4.95
N ALA A 245 -15.78 0.43 -3.80
CA ALA A 245 -14.87 1.56 -3.71
C ALA A 245 -13.49 1.21 -4.28
N ASN A 246 -12.76 2.20 -4.80
CA ASN A 246 -11.36 2.03 -5.14
C ASN A 246 -10.54 1.89 -3.85
N LEU A 247 -9.82 0.79 -3.74
CA LEU A 247 -8.94 0.44 -2.63
C LEU A 247 -7.52 0.84 -3.03
N LEU A 248 -6.90 1.75 -2.27
CA LEU A 248 -5.69 2.47 -2.70
C LEU A 248 -4.42 2.02 -1.97
N GLY A 249 -4.55 1.44 -0.78
CA GLY A 249 -3.42 1.00 0.03
C GLY A 249 -3.75 -0.20 0.90
N VAL A 250 -2.75 -1.01 1.18
CA VAL A 250 -2.84 -2.19 2.03
C VAL A 250 -1.59 -2.32 2.89
N SER A 251 -1.75 -2.69 4.16
CA SER A 251 -0.64 -2.96 5.09
C SER A 251 -1.04 -4.03 6.09
N SER A 252 -0.05 -4.59 6.80
CA SER A 252 -0.30 -5.56 7.86
C SER A 252 0.36 -5.16 9.17
N SER A 253 -0.20 -5.67 10.27
CA SER A 253 0.38 -5.62 11.60
C SER A 253 0.13 -6.99 12.25
N GLY A 254 1.20 -7.75 12.46
CA GLY A 254 1.09 -9.17 12.85
C GLY A 254 0.26 -9.98 11.84
N LYS A 255 -0.83 -10.58 12.30
CA LYS A 255 -1.77 -11.35 11.44
C LYS A 255 -2.92 -10.51 10.89
N ALA A 256 -3.07 -9.26 11.34
CA ALA A 256 -4.10 -8.37 10.86
C ALA A 256 -3.65 -7.63 9.60
N PHE A 257 -4.61 -7.34 8.72
CA PHE A 257 -4.43 -6.48 7.56
C PHE A 257 -5.41 -5.32 7.63
N ALA A 258 -4.99 -4.17 7.12
CA ALA A 258 -5.86 -3.03 6.86
C ALA A 258 -5.75 -2.64 5.39
N VAL A 259 -6.88 -2.25 4.82
CA VAL A 259 -7.02 -1.71 3.47
C VAL A 259 -7.72 -0.37 3.57
N VAL A 260 -7.19 0.60 2.85
CA VAL A 260 -7.75 1.95 2.78
C VAL A 260 -8.05 2.33 1.33
N GLY A 261 -9.03 3.23 1.15
CA GLY A 261 -9.41 3.65 -0.19
C GLY A 261 -10.34 4.86 -0.20
N VAL A 262 -11.09 5.01 -1.27
CA VAL A 262 -12.04 6.11 -1.45
C VAL A 262 -13.34 5.78 -0.72
N ARG A 263 -13.57 6.43 0.42
CA ARG A 263 -14.74 6.18 1.29
C ARG A 263 -14.85 4.73 1.76
N ALA A 264 -13.71 4.09 1.95
CA ALA A 264 -13.64 2.71 2.40
C ALA A 264 -12.41 2.47 3.26
N VAL A 265 -12.59 1.82 4.39
CA VAL A 265 -11.53 1.23 5.20
C VAL A 265 -11.99 -0.18 5.57
N LEU A 266 -11.14 -1.16 5.35
CA LEU A 266 -11.42 -2.56 5.63
C LEU A 266 -10.36 -3.12 6.56
N LYS A 267 -10.75 -4.06 7.41
CA LYS A 267 -9.84 -4.86 8.24
C LYS A 267 -10.03 -6.36 8.01
N SER A 268 -8.95 -7.10 8.14
CA SER A 268 -8.93 -8.55 8.24
C SER A 268 -8.15 -8.98 9.47
N ASN A 269 -8.74 -9.80 10.33
CA ASN A 269 -8.08 -10.36 11.52
C ASN A 269 -7.66 -11.83 11.31
N ASN A 270 -7.81 -12.36 10.11
CA ASN A 270 -7.54 -13.76 9.79
C ASN A 270 -6.52 -13.94 8.66
N GLY A 271 -5.59 -12.99 8.56
CA GLY A 271 -4.50 -13.06 7.60
C GLY A 271 -4.92 -12.76 6.15
N GLY A 272 -5.88 -11.87 5.93
CA GLY A 272 -6.33 -11.48 4.60
C GLY A 272 -7.34 -12.44 3.95
N ARG A 273 -7.91 -13.39 4.70
CA ARG A 273 -8.87 -14.37 4.16
C ARG A 273 -10.28 -13.80 4.03
N SER A 274 -10.69 -12.95 4.95
CA SER A 274 -11.97 -12.23 4.89
C SER A 274 -11.81 -10.81 5.40
N TRP A 275 -12.72 -9.94 4.96
CA TRP A 275 -12.63 -8.51 5.15
C TRP A 275 -13.91 -7.97 5.76
N GLN A 276 -13.79 -6.99 6.65
CA GLN A 276 -14.89 -6.30 7.29
C GLN A 276 -14.68 -4.80 7.17
N ALA A 277 -15.76 -4.07 6.89
CA ALA A 277 -15.72 -2.63 6.83
C ALA A 277 -15.54 -2.02 8.22
N VAL A 278 -14.66 -1.02 8.32
CA VAL A 278 -14.57 -0.10 9.45
C VAL A 278 -15.43 1.11 9.09
N SER A 279 -16.67 1.13 9.59
CA SER A 279 -17.64 2.17 9.26
C SER A 279 -17.72 3.23 10.33
N ASN A 280 -17.41 4.46 9.97
CA ASN A 280 -17.68 5.65 10.74
C ASN A 280 -17.79 6.88 9.80
N ARG A 281 -18.14 8.04 10.37
CA ARG A 281 -18.34 9.26 9.58
C ARG A 281 -17.12 9.67 8.74
N GLU A 282 -15.90 9.44 9.22
CA GLU A 282 -14.67 9.83 8.52
C GLU A 282 -14.37 8.86 7.37
N THR A 283 -14.48 7.54 7.61
CA THR A 283 -14.23 6.52 6.57
C THR A 283 -15.23 6.60 5.42
N GLU A 284 -16.45 7.04 5.65
CA GLU A 284 -17.51 7.14 4.64
C GLU A 284 -17.46 8.43 3.80
N ARG A 285 -16.63 9.41 4.20
CA ARG A 285 -16.58 10.71 3.55
C ARG A 285 -15.24 11.06 2.92
N ARG A 286 -14.15 10.41 3.37
CA ARG A 286 -12.80 10.76 2.98
C ARG A 286 -12.15 9.64 2.16
N TRP A 287 -11.08 9.98 1.48
CA TRP A 287 -10.19 8.99 0.92
C TRP A 287 -8.89 8.93 1.75
N TYR A 288 -8.35 7.72 1.84
CA TYR A 288 -7.04 7.42 2.42
C TYR A 288 -6.26 6.57 1.41
N GLN A 289 -4.96 6.82 1.30
CA GLN A 289 -4.07 6.05 0.40
C GLN A 289 -2.90 5.47 1.18
N GLY A 290 -2.21 6.28 1.99
CA GLY A 290 -1.17 5.78 2.87
C GLY A 290 -1.75 4.95 4.02
N VAL A 291 -1.20 3.77 4.27
CA VAL A 291 -1.56 2.93 5.42
C VAL A 291 -0.33 2.21 5.95
N SER A 292 -0.14 2.20 7.27
CA SER A 292 0.97 1.52 7.94
C SER A 292 0.51 0.85 9.22
N GLY A 293 0.94 -0.40 9.43
CA GLY A 293 0.78 -1.10 10.70
C GLY A 293 1.78 -0.56 11.74
N ILE A 294 1.29 -0.19 12.93
CA ILE A 294 2.09 0.51 13.95
C ILE A 294 2.22 -0.22 15.29
N SER A 295 1.78 -1.47 15.41
CA SER A 295 1.91 -2.22 16.65
C SER A 295 3.35 -2.68 16.87
N PRO A 296 4.13 -2.05 17.78
CA PRO A 296 5.48 -2.50 18.11
C PRO A 296 5.48 -3.82 18.89
N ASP A 297 4.39 -4.13 19.60
CA ASP A 297 4.29 -5.24 20.57
C ASP A 297 3.63 -6.50 19.99
N GLY A 298 3.34 -6.52 18.69
CA GLY A 298 2.81 -7.71 18.01
C GLY A 298 1.36 -8.07 18.32
N ASP A 299 0.58 -7.24 19.04
CA ASP A 299 -0.87 -7.45 19.24
C ASP A 299 -1.65 -7.24 17.92
N GLY A 300 -0.97 -6.72 16.90
CA GLY A 300 -1.34 -6.81 15.49
C GLY A 300 -2.61 -6.06 15.09
N ARG A 301 -3.03 -5.02 15.84
CA ARG A 301 -4.35 -4.43 15.62
C ARG A 301 -4.39 -2.94 15.36
N ARG A 302 -3.25 -2.25 15.43
CA ARG A 302 -3.18 -0.79 15.26
C ARG A 302 -2.62 -0.41 13.90
N PHE A 303 -3.30 0.51 13.24
CA PHE A 303 -2.93 1.04 11.93
C PHE A 303 -3.03 2.56 11.93
N LEU A 304 -2.18 3.19 11.13
CA LEU A 304 -2.36 4.57 10.70
C LEU A 304 -2.84 4.58 9.26
N ALA A 305 -3.84 5.41 8.97
CA ALA A 305 -4.23 5.75 7.61
C ALA A 305 -4.03 7.26 7.39
N ALA A 306 -3.55 7.61 6.21
CA ALA A 306 -3.27 8.99 5.84
C ALA A 306 -3.84 9.30 4.44
N GLY A 307 -4.34 10.53 4.24
CA GLY A 307 -4.99 10.83 2.96
C GLY A 307 -5.45 12.28 2.82
N GLN A 308 -6.73 12.44 2.54
CA GLN A 308 -7.38 13.70 2.23
C GLN A 308 -7.18 14.74 3.32
N TYR A 309 -6.92 15.99 2.92
CA TYR A 309 -6.63 17.11 3.80
C TYR A 309 -5.41 16.95 4.69
N GLY A 310 -4.48 16.05 4.33
CA GLY A 310 -3.33 15.72 5.15
C GLY A 310 -3.72 15.11 6.51
N GLN A 311 -4.93 14.57 6.61
CA GLN A 311 -5.40 13.91 7.82
C GLN A 311 -4.66 12.59 8.02
N ILE A 312 -4.28 12.32 9.26
CA ILE A 312 -3.78 11.02 9.71
C ILE A 312 -4.68 10.54 10.84
N VAL A 313 -5.10 9.29 10.75
CA VAL A 313 -5.99 8.65 11.74
C VAL A 313 -5.40 7.35 12.21
N ASN A 314 -5.64 6.98 13.45
CA ASN A 314 -5.37 5.65 13.97
C ASN A 314 -6.67 4.82 14.06
N PHE A 315 -6.58 3.51 13.97
CA PHE A 315 -7.71 2.59 14.11
C PHE A 315 -7.28 1.16 14.36
#